data_9525b0347a134974ca603a3b65830481
#
_entry.id   9525b0347a134974ca603a3b65830481
#
_cell.length_a   1.000
_cell.length_b   1.000
_cell.length_c   1.000
_cell.angle_alpha   90.00
_cell.angle_beta   90.00
_cell.angle_gamma   90.00
#
_symmetry.space_group_name_H-M   'P 1'
#
loop_
_entity.id
_entity.type
_entity.pdbx_description
1 polymer ?
#
loop_
_entity_poly.entity_id
_entity_poly.type
_entity_poly.pdbx_seq_one_letter_code
_entity_poly.pdbx_strand_id
1 'polypeptide(L)'
;MRIRPNLRHAGAAFVSALVVVMGTASNAWSQSLVEALASTYNSNPDLLAARAVLRQTDESLTQALSNWRPKVSLSAEYNKIEYDSTPVSRANTYYILNGKTTLLSITQPLFRGGKTVADTKTAQANIQAQRATLANTEETVLLNAVTAYSTLVQDLGIVDVRRNNVRVLIQQLDATRERFRVGELTITDVSQAEARLEQSKADLVLAEAQIRIDEASYVRTIGQKPGKMGELPLFGALPASEEEAVALAMNAGPLQVSAQYRITAASYGVNSATAALLPQVNLVGFIQQQFDLSVPTDNYNQYGVRLQATVPIYQNGSEWSQIRQAKELVGQRRSELDSARRQAAQTVITAWRNLDSARSRVTSFTAQVKANEVALNGVRQEALVGSRTTLDVLNAEQELLNSQVNLITARHDLQVAFYSVLSGIGRLTARTLGLPVEFYDEEKYYKEVGSRWIGLGGDSSGSKP
;
A
#
# COMPACT_ATOMS: atom_id res chain seq x y z
N MET A 1 32.57 -56.80 37.89
CA MET A 1 32.42 -56.55 39.36
C MET A 1 31.14 -55.79 39.52
N ARG A 2 30.05 -56.49 39.67
CA ARG A 2 29.13 -56.54 40.85
C ARG A 2 29.13 -55.22 41.62
N ILE A 3 27.98 -54.46 41.80
CA ILE A 3 26.85 -54.83 42.67
C ILE A 3 25.67 -53.84 42.39
N ARG A 4 24.46 -54.39 42.30
CA ARG A 4 23.12 -53.77 42.52
C ARG A 4 22.86 -53.70 44.06
N PRO A 5 21.67 -53.33 44.54
CA PRO A 5 20.67 -52.26 44.30
C PRO A 5 20.26 -51.53 45.63
N ASN A 6 19.35 -50.58 45.59
CA ASN A 6 18.29 -50.56 46.60
C ASN A 6 17.11 -49.65 46.23
N LEU A 7 15.94 -50.25 46.21
CA LEU A 7 14.61 -49.67 46.28
C LEU A 7 14.35 -49.08 47.71
N ARG A 8 13.55 -48.00 47.78
CA ARG A 8 12.45 -47.87 48.79
C ARG A 8 11.54 -46.67 48.53
N HIS A 9 10.25 -47.01 48.28
CA HIS A 9 8.99 -46.46 48.78
C HIS A 9 8.62 -44.99 48.45
N ALA A 10 7.65 -44.79 47.57
CA ALA A 10 6.20 -44.77 47.84
C ALA A 10 5.74 -43.47 48.53
N GLY A 11 5.03 -42.65 47.82
CA GLY A 11 4.29 -41.47 48.28
C GLY A 11 3.38 -40.94 47.18
N ALA A 12 2.17 -41.55 47.05
CA ALA A 12 1.14 -41.04 46.16
C ALA A 12 0.57 -39.74 46.74
N ALA A 13 0.75 -38.64 46.03
CA ALA A 13 -0.01 -37.40 46.29
C ALA A 13 -0.84 -37.11 45.02
N PHE A 14 -2.13 -37.40 45.11
CA PHE A 14 -3.17 -36.95 44.16
C PHE A 14 -3.25 -35.42 44.27
N VAL A 15 -2.69 -34.71 43.32
CA VAL A 15 -2.97 -33.28 43.09
C VAL A 15 -4.04 -33.21 42.03
N SER A 16 -5.28 -32.97 42.47
CA SER A 16 -6.41 -32.62 41.59
C SER A 16 -6.11 -31.32 40.88
N ALA A 17 -5.72 -31.39 39.59
CA ALA A 17 -5.61 -30.24 38.73
C ALA A 17 -7.03 -29.75 38.42
N LEU A 18 -7.47 -28.70 39.13
CA LEU A 18 -8.65 -27.90 38.80
C LEU A 18 -8.32 -27.16 37.48
N VAL A 19 -8.71 -27.69 36.33
CA VAL A 19 -8.67 -26.99 35.04
C VAL A 19 -9.73 -25.91 35.13
N VAL A 20 -9.32 -24.72 35.51
CA VAL A 20 -10.09 -23.49 35.30
C VAL A 20 -10.07 -23.23 33.78
N VAL A 21 -11.11 -23.69 33.09
CA VAL A 21 -11.44 -23.22 31.75
C VAL A 21 -11.82 -21.75 31.92
N MET A 22 -10.83 -20.86 31.81
CA MET A 22 -11.10 -19.46 31.50
C MET A 22 -11.72 -19.45 30.11
N GLY A 23 -13.03 -19.53 30.06
CA GLY A 23 -13.81 -19.14 28.90
C GLY A 23 -13.40 -17.71 28.60
N THR A 24 -12.65 -17.51 27.51
CA THR A 24 -12.50 -16.20 26.89
C THR A 24 -13.91 -15.80 26.47
N ALA A 25 -14.63 -15.11 27.36
CA ALA A 25 -15.79 -14.33 26.97
C ALA A 25 -15.23 -13.39 25.87
N SER A 26 -15.47 -13.74 24.62
CA SER A 26 -15.34 -12.82 23.51
C SER A 26 -16.33 -11.69 23.81
N ASN A 27 -15.84 -10.66 24.53
CA ASN A 27 -16.54 -9.41 24.61
C ASN A 27 -16.78 -9.01 23.14
N ALA A 28 -18.02 -9.08 22.72
CA ALA A 28 -18.47 -8.56 21.43
C ALA A 28 -18.39 -7.02 21.53
N TRP A 29 -17.16 -6.51 21.57
CA TRP A 29 -16.91 -5.07 21.49
C TRP A 29 -17.37 -4.64 20.12
N SER A 30 -18.13 -3.56 20.09
CA SER A 30 -18.46 -2.90 18.84
C SER A 30 -17.15 -2.52 18.16
N GLN A 31 -16.90 -3.10 16.99
CA GLN A 31 -15.69 -2.79 16.22
C GLN A 31 -15.80 -1.37 15.69
N SER A 32 -15.01 -0.47 16.23
CA SER A 32 -14.98 0.93 15.82
C SER A 32 -14.19 1.11 14.51
N LEU A 33 -14.48 2.19 13.78
CA LEU A 33 -13.69 2.56 12.59
C LEU A 33 -12.20 2.69 12.95
N VAL A 34 -11.87 3.23 14.14
CA VAL A 34 -10.48 3.38 14.61
C VAL A 34 -9.77 2.03 14.73
N GLU A 35 -10.44 1.02 15.28
CA GLU A 35 -9.88 -0.34 15.39
C GLU A 35 -9.71 -1.00 14.01
N ALA A 36 -10.65 -0.79 13.10
CA ALA A 36 -10.55 -1.28 11.73
C ALA A 36 -9.36 -0.64 10.99
N LEU A 37 -9.18 0.67 11.12
CA LEU A 37 -8.03 1.39 10.53
C LEU A 37 -6.71 0.96 11.18
N ALA A 38 -6.67 0.76 12.50
CA ALA A 38 -5.48 0.26 13.20
C ALA A 38 -5.11 -1.15 12.74
N SER A 39 -6.09 -2.05 12.58
CA SER A 39 -5.88 -3.38 12.01
C SER A 39 -5.32 -3.29 10.59
N THR A 40 -5.92 -2.46 9.73
CA THR A 40 -5.47 -2.23 8.35
C THR A 40 -4.03 -1.74 8.31
N TYR A 41 -3.68 -0.75 9.13
CA TYR A 41 -2.32 -0.21 9.18
C TYR A 41 -1.26 -1.26 9.52
N ASN A 42 -1.60 -2.21 10.40
CA ASN A 42 -0.68 -3.24 10.87
C ASN A 42 -0.60 -4.45 9.93
N SER A 43 -1.69 -4.83 9.28
CA SER A 43 -1.81 -6.12 8.60
C SER A 43 -2.04 -6.06 7.09
N ASN A 44 -2.34 -4.87 6.52
CA ASN A 44 -2.66 -4.79 5.10
C ASN A 44 -1.45 -5.12 4.22
N PRO A 45 -1.56 -6.12 3.29
CA PRO A 45 -0.44 -6.56 2.48
C PRO A 45 0.14 -5.50 1.55
N ASP A 46 -0.69 -4.58 1.03
CA ASP A 46 -0.23 -3.52 0.13
C ASP A 46 0.66 -2.53 0.86
N LEU A 47 0.31 -2.19 2.11
CA LEU A 47 1.13 -1.32 2.96
C LEU A 47 2.42 -2.01 3.40
N LEU A 48 2.36 -3.30 3.75
CA LEU A 48 3.55 -4.10 4.09
C LEU A 48 4.50 -4.22 2.88
N ALA A 49 3.96 -4.42 1.68
CA ALA A 49 4.73 -4.43 0.44
C ALA A 49 5.40 -3.08 0.17
N ALA A 50 4.68 -1.96 0.36
CA ALA A 50 5.24 -0.62 0.19
C ALA A 50 6.37 -0.32 1.19
N ARG A 51 6.26 -0.80 2.45
CA ARG A 51 7.34 -0.74 3.45
C ARG A 51 8.56 -1.57 3.02
N ALA A 52 8.34 -2.74 2.41
CA ALA A 52 9.43 -3.56 1.87
C ALA A 52 10.12 -2.89 0.68
N VAL A 53 9.37 -2.23 -0.21
CA VAL A 53 9.93 -1.44 -1.33
C VAL A 53 10.76 -0.27 -0.81
N LEU A 54 10.35 0.39 0.27
CA LEU A 54 11.17 1.44 0.91
C LEU A 54 12.50 0.86 1.39
N ARG A 55 12.49 -0.27 2.13
CA ARG A 55 13.73 -0.94 2.59
C ARG A 55 14.63 -1.37 1.42
N GLN A 56 14.03 -1.87 0.33
CA GLN A 56 14.76 -2.17 -0.90
C GLN A 56 15.43 -0.91 -1.48
N THR A 57 14.73 0.22 -1.46
CA THR A 57 15.27 1.49 -1.97
C THR A 57 16.37 2.04 -1.06
N ASP A 58 16.29 1.85 0.26
CA ASP A 58 17.33 2.23 1.22
C ASP A 58 18.67 1.55 0.92
N GLU A 59 18.66 0.31 0.42
CA GLU A 59 19.88 -0.40 -0.02
C GLU A 59 20.60 0.31 -1.17
N SER A 60 19.92 1.12 -1.97
CA SER A 60 20.53 1.90 -3.04
C SER A 60 21.57 2.90 -2.52
N LEU A 61 21.43 3.39 -1.26
CA LEU A 61 22.41 4.22 -0.61
C LEU A 61 23.72 3.44 -0.38
N THR A 62 23.62 2.23 0.18
CA THR A 62 24.79 1.37 0.43
C THR A 62 25.49 1.00 -0.86
N GLN A 63 24.72 0.71 -1.94
CA GLN A 63 25.27 0.48 -3.27
C GLN A 63 26.00 1.73 -3.81
N ALA A 64 25.46 2.92 -3.64
CA ALA A 64 26.13 4.16 -4.05
C ALA A 64 27.39 4.42 -3.22
N LEU A 65 27.33 4.21 -1.90
CA LEU A 65 28.48 4.34 -1.00
C LEU A 65 29.57 3.30 -1.25
N SER A 66 29.22 2.11 -1.77
CA SER A 66 30.19 1.07 -2.10
C SER A 66 31.24 1.52 -3.11
N ASN A 67 30.93 2.52 -3.92
CA ASN A 67 31.87 3.13 -4.87
C ASN A 67 33.04 3.91 -4.20
N TRP A 68 32.97 4.15 -2.89
CA TRP A 68 34.08 4.68 -2.08
C TRP A 68 34.95 3.56 -1.45
N ARG A 69 34.47 2.31 -1.51
CA ARG A 69 35.08 1.18 -0.80
C ARG A 69 36.10 0.46 -1.70
N PRO A 70 37.14 -0.17 -1.12
CA PRO A 70 38.07 -0.97 -1.88
C PRO A 70 37.37 -2.21 -2.47
N LYS A 71 37.68 -2.51 -3.74
CA LYS A 71 37.28 -3.73 -4.41
C LYS A 71 38.45 -4.72 -4.35
N VAL A 72 38.22 -5.90 -3.76
CA VAL A 72 39.16 -7.00 -3.72
C VAL A 72 38.71 -8.07 -4.69
N SER A 73 39.59 -8.51 -5.59
CA SER A 73 39.30 -9.60 -6.53
C SER A 73 40.47 -10.55 -6.65
N LEU A 74 40.16 -11.83 -6.72
CA LEU A 74 41.10 -12.92 -7.05
C LEU A 74 40.68 -13.50 -8.38
N SER A 75 41.60 -13.53 -9.34
CA SER A 75 41.40 -14.22 -10.62
C SER A 75 42.46 -15.29 -10.80
N ALA A 76 42.05 -16.43 -11.35
CA ALA A 76 42.93 -17.51 -11.76
C ALA A 76 42.60 -17.86 -13.22
N GLU A 77 43.64 -17.96 -14.03
CA GLU A 77 43.53 -18.18 -15.46
C GLU A 77 44.48 -19.32 -15.84
N TYR A 78 44.02 -20.24 -16.70
CA TYR A 78 44.79 -21.28 -17.30
C TYR A 78 44.67 -21.17 -18.82
N ASN A 79 45.83 -21.00 -19.47
CA ASN A 79 45.96 -20.87 -20.92
C ASN A 79 46.80 -22.03 -21.47
N LYS A 80 46.28 -22.75 -22.45
CA LYS A 80 47.09 -23.68 -23.26
C LYS A 80 47.30 -23.05 -24.63
N ILE A 81 48.52 -22.66 -24.92
CA ILE A 81 48.90 -21.97 -26.16
C ILE A 81 49.94 -22.86 -26.88
N GLU A 82 49.64 -23.19 -28.11
CA GLU A 82 50.60 -23.82 -29.01
C GLU A 82 51.33 -22.70 -29.78
N TYR A 83 52.65 -22.69 -29.61
CA TYR A 83 53.49 -21.71 -30.28
C TYR A 83 54.22 -22.42 -31.43
N ASP A 84 53.89 -22.02 -32.66
CA ASP A 84 54.62 -22.43 -33.86
C ASP A 84 55.18 -21.15 -34.51
N SER A 85 56.49 -21.01 -34.45
CA SER A 85 57.17 -19.81 -34.97
C SER A 85 58.26 -20.23 -35.97
N THR A 86 58.18 -19.72 -37.16
CA THR A 86 59.19 -19.82 -38.21
C THR A 86 59.94 -18.50 -38.38
N PRO A 87 60.89 -18.19 -37.51
CA PRO A 87 61.71 -16.98 -37.67
C PRO A 87 62.59 -17.02 -38.91
N VAL A 88 62.71 -15.88 -39.58
CA VAL A 88 63.42 -15.72 -40.88
C VAL A 88 64.91 -16.17 -40.83
N SER A 89 65.49 -16.41 -39.64
CA SER A 89 66.89 -16.70 -39.46
C SER A 89 67.27 -17.80 -38.47
N ARG A 90 66.29 -18.60 -37.97
CA ARG A 90 66.55 -19.66 -36.98
C ARG A 90 65.65 -20.86 -37.23
N ALA A 91 66.01 -22.04 -36.61
CA ALA A 91 65.23 -23.26 -36.69
C ALA A 91 63.83 -23.05 -36.13
N ASN A 92 62.81 -23.70 -36.75
CA ASN A 92 61.43 -23.68 -36.28
C ASN A 92 61.37 -24.04 -34.79
N THR A 93 60.74 -23.21 -34.02
CA THR A 93 60.58 -23.44 -32.59
C THR A 93 59.09 -23.77 -32.33
N TYR A 94 58.82 -24.99 -31.95
CA TYR A 94 57.51 -25.48 -31.53
C TYR A 94 57.54 -25.78 -30.03
N TYR A 95 56.66 -25.19 -29.29
CA TYR A 95 56.45 -25.54 -27.88
C TYR A 95 55.02 -25.23 -27.45
N ILE A 96 54.56 -25.98 -26.43
CA ILE A 96 53.24 -25.79 -25.82
C ILE A 96 53.46 -25.09 -24.50
N LEU A 97 52.78 -23.96 -24.32
CA LEU A 97 52.71 -23.24 -23.07
C LEU A 97 51.44 -23.65 -22.32
N ASN A 98 51.60 -24.07 -21.06
CA ASN A 98 50.49 -24.34 -20.14
C ASN A 98 50.45 -23.22 -19.10
N GLY A 99 50.22 -22.00 -19.58
CA GLY A 99 50.23 -20.79 -18.76
C GLY A 99 49.25 -20.79 -17.66
N LYS A 100 49.68 -20.51 -16.45
CA LYS A 100 48.85 -20.33 -15.26
C LYS A 100 49.09 -18.95 -14.70
N THR A 101 48.02 -18.15 -14.51
CA THR A 101 48.11 -16.84 -13.90
C THR A 101 47.19 -16.77 -12.72
N THR A 102 47.69 -16.37 -11.56
CA THR A 102 46.88 -16.02 -10.40
C THR A 102 47.11 -14.56 -10.04
N LEU A 103 46.05 -13.77 -9.96
CA LEU A 103 46.13 -12.35 -9.66
C LEU A 103 45.17 -12.02 -8.51
N LEU A 104 45.71 -11.59 -7.37
CA LEU A 104 44.99 -10.90 -6.31
C LEU A 104 45.14 -9.39 -6.51
N SER A 105 44.03 -8.67 -6.65
CA SER A 105 44.07 -7.23 -6.79
C SER A 105 43.12 -6.53 -5.83
N ILE A 106 43.58 -5.40 -5.28
CA ILE A 106 42.82 -4.48 -4.43
C ILE A 106 42.79 -3.14 -5.13
N THR A 107 41.60 -2.70 -5.55
CA THR A 107 41.43 -1.41 -6.23
C THR A 107 40.66 -0.46 -5.32
N GLN A 108 41.29 0.65 -4.95
CA GLN A 108 40.67 1.73 -4.18
C GLN A 108 40.44 2.93 -5.09
N PRO A 109 39.18 3.29 -5.42
CA PRO A 109 38.89 4.54 -6.11
C PRO A 109 39.23 5.73 -5.19
N LEU A 110 40.08 6.66 -5.66
CA LEU A 110 40.40 7.88 -4.94
C LEU A 110 39.64 9.08 -5.46
N PHE A 111 39.40 9.13 -6.77
CA PHE A 111 38.61 10.15 -7.43
C PHE A 111 37.91 9.60 -8.67
N ARG A 112 36.62 9.93 -8.84
CA ARG A 112 35.79 9.47 -9.95
C ARG A 112 35.05 10.63 -10.62
N GLY A 113 35.70 11.79 -10.74
CA GLY A 113 35.05 12.96 -11.34
C GLY A 113 33.84 13.49 -10.58
N GLY A 114 33.69 13.16 -9.29
CA GLY A 114 32.50 13.51 -8.50
C GLY A 114 31.30 12.55 -8.69
N LYS A 115 31.43 11.52 -9.54
CA LYS A 115 30.35 10.55 -9.83
C LYS A 115 29.78 9.93 -8.56
N THR A 116 30.62 9.45 -7.65
CA THR A 116 30.18 8.77 -6.42
C THR A 116 29.37 9.71 -5.51
N VAL A 117 29.74 10.99 -5.44
CA VAL A 117 28.97 12.01 -4.69
C VAL A 117 27.60 12.21 -5.34
N ALA A 118 27.56 12.34 -6.67
CA ALA A 118 26.33 12.51 -7.42
C ALA A 118 25.41 11.29 -7.28
N ASP A 119 25.95 10.08 -7.44
CA ASP A 119 25.21 8.83 -7.28
C ASP A 119 24.62 8.67 -5.86
N THR A 120 25.41 9.03 -4.83
CA THR A 120 24.95 8.99 -3.43
C THR A 120 23.80 9.97 -3.20
N LYS A 121 23.91 11.20 -3.72
CA LYS A 121 22.83 12.20 -3.61
C LYS A 121 21.59 11.79 -4.41
N THR A 122 21.78 11.14 -5.57
CA THR A 122 20.67 10.55 -6.34
C THR A 122 19.95 9.48 -5.54
N ALA A 123 20.70 8.56 -4.91
CA ALA A 123 20.12 7.52 -4.05
C ALA A 123 19.34 8.13 -2.87
N GLN A 124 19.93 9.11 -2.18
CA GLN A 124 19.25 9.82 -1.08
C GLN A 124 17.96 10.50 -1.53
N ALA A 125 17.96 11.18 -2.67
CA ALA A 125 16.76 11.81 -3.21
C ALA A 125 15.69 10.78 -3.61
N ASN A 126 16.08 9.63 -4.18
CA ASN A 126 15.16 8.55 -4.50
C ASN A 126 14.53 7.92 -3.25
N ILE A 127 15.29 7.79 -2.16
CA ILE A 127 14.78 7.31 -0.86
C ILE A 127 13.72 8.29 -0.32
N GLN A 128 13.97 9.60 -0.37
CA GLN A 128 12.98 10.58 0.06
C GLN A 128 11.72 10.56 -0.83
N ALA A 129 11.88 10.37 -2.14
CA ALA A 129 10.76 10.17 -3.05
C ALA A 129 9.94 8.91 -2.69
N GLN A 130 10.62 7.82 -2.30
CA GLN A 130 9.97 6.57 -1.92
C GLN A 130 9.25 6.66 -0.57
N ARG A 131 9.79 7.42 0.41
CA ARG A 131 9.07 7.73 1.67
C ARG A 131 7.76 8.45 1.40
N ALA A 132 7.79 9.47 0.55
CA ALA A 132 6.58 10.16 0.14
C ALA A 132 5.60 9.24 -0.63
N THR A 133 6.11 8.30 -1.42
CA THR A 133 5.28 7.29 -2.09
C THR A 133 4.65 6.34 -1.07
N LEU A 134 5.38 5.93 -0.02
CA LEU A 134 4.83 5.12 1.08
C LEU A 134 3.69 5.85 1.80
N ALA A 135 3.85 7.15 2.10
CA ALA A 135 2.79 7.97 2.69
C ALA A 135 1.53 8.00 1.81
N ASN A 136 1.67 8.15 0.49
CA ASN A 136 0.53 8.07 -0.43
C ASN A 136 -0.14 6.68 -0.44
N THR A 137 0.65 5.61 -0.33
CA THR A 137 0.10 4.25 -0.23
C THR A 137 -0.67 4.07 1.07
N GLU A 138 -0.17 4.60 2.19
CA GLU A 138 -0.86 4.59 3.48
C GLU A 138 -2.22 5.28 3.37
N GLU A 139 -2.28 6.49 2.79
CA GLU A 139 -3.53 7.23 2.58
C GLU A 139 -4.52 6.46 1.72
N THR A 140 -4.06 5.85 0.63
CA THR A 140 -4.91 5.04 -0.26
C THR A 140 -5.47 3.82 0.46
N VAL A 141 -4.63 3.11 1.22
CA VAL A 141 -5.03 1.91 1.97
C VAL A 141 -6.02 2.27 3.08
N LEU A 142 -5.78 3.37 3.82
CA LEU A 142 -6.71 3.83 4.85
C LEU A 142 -8.03 4.31 4.27
N LEU A 143 -8.04 5.01 3.12
CA LEU A 143 -9.27 5.40 2.43
C LEU A 143 -10.08 4.18 1.96
N ASN A 144 -9.41 3.16 1.41
CA ASN A 144 -10.06 1.91 1.04
C ASN A 144 -10.66 1.19 2.25
N ALA A 145 -10.00 1.24 3.42
CA ALA A 145 -10.51 0.66 4.65
C ALA A 145 -11.74 1.43 5.18
N VAL A 146 -11.72 2.77 5.14
CA VAL A 146 -12.89 3.60 5.45
C VAL A 146 -14.05 3.25 4.54
N THR A 147 -13.81 3.15 3.23
CA THR A 147 -14.85 2.83 2.24
C THR A 147 -15.44 1.44 2.51
N ALA A 148 -14.60 0.42 2.70
CA ALA A 148 -15.06 -0.93 2.98
C ALA A 148 -15.87 -1.02 4.28
N TYR A 149 -15.42 -0.32 5.34
CA TYR A 149 -16.15 -0.24 6.60
C TYR A 149 -17.51 0.46 6.42
N SER A 150 -17.51 1.63 5.76
CA SER A 150 -18.72 2.44 5.56
C SER A 150 -19.75 1.73 4.69
N THR A 151 -19.31 1.02 3.63
CA THR A 151 -20.18 0.24 2.76
C THR A 151 -20.87 -0.89 3.54
N LEU A 152 -20.13 -1.62 4.37
CA LEU A 152 -20.72 -2.68 5.19
C LEU A 152 -21.75 -2.14 6.20
N VAL A 153 -21.47 -0.98 6.83
CA VAL A 153 -22.44 -0.31 7.72
C VAL A 153 -23.69 0.13 6.97
N GLN A 154 -23.55 0.67 5.76
CA GLN A 154 -24.63 1.02 4.87
C GLN A 154 -25.52 -0.18 4.59
N ASP A 155 -24.95 -1.29 4.16
CA ASP A 155 -25.70 -2.46 3.72
C ASP A 155 -26.41 -3.18 4.87
N LEU A 156 -25.77 -3.23 6.04
CA LEU A 156 -26.44 -3.67 7.26
C LEU A 156 -27.67 -2.80 7.57
N GLY A 157 -27.56 -1.50 7.45
CA GLY A 157 -28.68 -0.58 7.62
C GLY A 157 -29.80 -0.79 6.57
N ILE A 158 -29.43 -1.02 5.32
CA ILE A 158 -30.39 -1.31 4.23
C ILE A 158 -31.12 -2.62 4.48
N VAL A 159 -30.43 -3.68 4.90
CA VAL A 159 -31.07 -4.96 5.23
C VAL A 159 -32.04 -4.82 6.39
N ASP A 160 -31.69 -4.05 7.44
CA ASP A 160 -32.60 -3.83 8.56
C ASP A 160 -33.91 -3.13 8.12
N VAL A 161 -33.79 -2.11 7.28
CA VAL A 161 -34.96 -1.39 6.74
C VAL A 161 -35.78 -2.30 5.83
N ARG A 162 -35.15 -3.08 4.94
CA ARG A 162 -35.84 -4.03 4.04
C ARG A 162 -36.50 -5.17 4.81
N ARG A 163 -35.87 -5.70 5.85
CA ARG A 163 -36.44 -6.73 6.72
C ARG A 163 -37.67 -6.21 7.47
N ASN A 164 -37.61 -4.98 7.96
CA ASN A 164 -38.77 -4.33 8.55
C ASN A 164 -39.92 -4.15 7.55
N ASN A 165 -39.61 -3.73 6.31
CA ASN A 165 -40.60 -3.58 5.24
C ASN A 165 -41.29 -4.90 4.92
N VAL A 166 -40.55 -6.00 4.79
CA VAL A 166 -41.17 -7.36 4.59
C VAL A 166 -42.12 -7.68 5.72
N ARG A 167 -41.75 -7.41 6.98
CA ARG A 167 -42.63 -7.66 8.13
C ARG A 167 -43.92 -6.82 8.08
N VAL A 168 -43.81 -5.55 7.70
CA VAL A 168 -44.97 -4.67 7.53
C VAL A 168 -45.87 -5.16 6.41
N LEU A 169 -45.30 -5.57 5.26
CA LEU A 169 -46.09 -6.08 4.12
C LEU A 169 -46.78 -7.42 4.41
N ILE A 170 -46.21 -8.30 5.24
CA ILE A 170 -46.85 -9.52 5.73
C ILE A 170 -48.10 -9.12 6.52
N GLN A 171 -47.99 -8.21 7.49
CA GLN A 171 -49.16 -7.77 8.27
C GLN A 171 -50.22 -7.09 7.40
N GLN A 172 -49.79 -6.29 6.41
CA GLN A 172 -50.70 -5.64 5.48
C GLN A 172 -51.45 -6.66 4.59
N LEU A 173 -50.77 -7.70 4.09
CA LEU A 173 -51.39 -8.75 3.32
C LEU A 173 -52.42 -9.54 4.15
N ASP A 174 -52.07 -9.87 5.39
CA ASP A 174 -53.00 -10.58 6.29
C ASP A 174 -54.26 -9.74 6.57
N ALA A 175 -54.09 -8.46 6.85
CA ALA A 175 -55.22 -7.53 7.04
C ALA A 175 -56.06 -7.39 5.76
N THR A 176 -55.45 -7.34 4.57
CA THR A 176 -56.14 -7.27 3.27
C THR A 176 -56.92 -8.55 3.00
N ARG A 177 -56.39 -9.73 3.32
CA ARG A 177 -57.07 -11.03 3.18
C ARG A 177 -58.28 -11.12 4.11
N GLU A 178 -58.21 -10.66 5.37
CA GLU A 178 -59.34 -10.65 6.29
C GLU A 178 -60.47 -9.73 5.80
N ARG A 179 -60.15 -8.54 5.30
CA ARG A 179 -61.11 -7.60 4.73
C ARG A 179 -61.73 -8.11 3.44
N PHE A 180 -60.99 -8.83 2.62
CA PHE A 180 -61.54 -9.55 1.44
C PHE A 180 -62.53 -10.65 1.85
N ARG A 181 -62.21 -11.42 2.92
CA ARG A 181 -63.08 -12.51 3.41
C ARG A 181 -64.45 -11.99 3.88
N VAL A 182 -64.50 -10.77 4.41
CA VAL A 182 -65.77 -10.14 4.82
C VAL A 182 -66.41 -9.31 3.70
N GLY A 183 -65.83 -9.31 2.48
CA GLY A 183 -66.39 -8.65 1.30
C GLY A 183 -66.13 -7.12 1.18
N GLU A 184 -65.22 -6.56 1.98
CA GLU A 184 -64.85 -5.16 1.94
C GLU A 184 -63.84 -4.81 0.83
N LEU A 185 -63.04 -5.77 0.39
CA LEU A 185 -61.99 -5.57 -0.63
C LEU A 185 -62.16 -6.55 -1.77
N THR A 186 -61.45 -6.31 -2.88
CA THR A 186 -61.46 -7.15 -4.08
C THR A 186 -60.30 -8.17 -4.06
N ILE A 187 -60.41 -9.21 -4.89
CA ILE A 187 -59.29 -10.15 -5.11
C ILE A 187 -58.06 -9.44 -5.74
N THR A 188 -58.30 -8.37 -6.49
CA THR A 188 -57.23 -7.52 -7.05
C THR A 188 -56.40 -6.88 -5.96
N ASP A 189 -57.02 -6.38 -4.87
CA ASP A 189 -56.29 -5.78 -3.73
C ASP A 189 -55.38 -6.82 -3.04
N VAL A 190 -55.89 -8.05 -2.85
CA VAL A 190 -55.12 -9.17 -2.29
C VAL A 190 -53.92 -9.51 -3.20
N SER A 191 -54.14 -9.63 -4.51
CA SER A 191 -53.12 -9.95 -5.48
C SER A 191 -52.02 -8.86 -5.56
N GLN A 192 -52.41 -7.58 -5.44
CA GLN A 192 -51.43 -6.48 -5.38
C GLN A 192 -50.57 -6.50 -4.10
N ALA A 193 -51.17 -6.75 -2.95
CA ALA A 193 -50.44 -6.87 -1.68
C ALA A 193 -49.50 -8.09 -1.70
N GLU A 194 -49.94 -9.20 -2.30
CA GLU A 194 -49.12 -10.40 -2.48
C GLU A 194 -47.93 -10.16 -3.41
N ALA A 195 -48.14 -9.50 -4.56
CA ALA A 195 -47.10 -9.12 -5.50
C ALA A 195 -46.04 -8.22 -4.86
N ARG A 196 -46.47 -7.20 -4.06
CA ARG A 196 -45.56 -6.30 -3.33
C ARG A 196 -44.75 -7.02 -2.26
N LEU A 197 -45.36 -7.97 -1.54
CA LEU A 197 -44.65 -8.79 -0.57
C LEU A 197 -43.57 -9.66 -1.24
N GLU A 198 -43.89 -10.34 -2.32
CA GLU A 198 -42.92 -11.20 -3.02
C GLU A 198 -41.78 -10.38 -3.62
N GLN A 199 -42.06 -9.19 -4.17
CA GLN A 199 -41.03 -8.24 -4.60
C GLN A 199 -40.11 -7.85 -3.43
N SER A 200 -40.70 -7.49 -2.27
CA SER A 200 -39.92 -7.07 -1.09
C SER A 200 -39.05 -8.22 -0.54
N LYS A 201 -39.52 -9.47 -0.58
CA LYS A 201 -38.72 -10.64 -0.23
C LYS A 201 -37.54 -10.83 -1.16
N ALA A 202 -37.77 -10.72 -2.48
CA ALA A 202 -36.69 -10.80 -3.47
C ALA A 202 -35.60 -9.71 -3.24
N ASP A 203 -36.03 -8.47 -2.98
CA ASP A 203 -35.15 -7.35 -2.69
C ASP A 203 -34.36 -7.55 -1.38
N LEU A 204 -34.97 -8.19 -0.37
CA LEU A 204 -34.29 -8.54 0.88
C LEU A 204 -33.20 -9.59 0.64
N VAL A 205 -33.48 -10.63 -0.11
CA VAL A 205 -32.49 -11.67 -0.45
C VAL A 205 -31.29 -11.09 -1.20
N LEU A 206 -31.55 -10.17 -2.15
CA LEU A 206 -30.46 -9.47 -2.85
C LEU A 206 -29.61 -8.63 -1.89
N ALA A 207 -30.21 -7.91 -0.95
CA ALA A 207 -29.48 -7.12 0.04
C ALA A 207 -28.67 -8.01 1.01
N GLU A 208 -29.21 -9.15 1.44
CA GLU A 208 -28.48 -10.11 2.29
C GLU A 208 -27.32 -10.78 1.53
N ALA A 209 -27.46 -11.01 0.22
CA ALA A 209 -26.35 -11.48 -0.61
C ALA A 209 -25.25 -10.42 -0.74
N GLN A 210 -25.63 -9.13 -0.90
CA GLN A 210 -24.68 -8.02 -1.00
C GLN A 210 -23.81 -7.90 0.28
N ILE A 211 -24.39 -8.03 1.46
CA ILE A 211 -23.63 -8.05 2.72
C ILE A 211 -22.48 -9.07 2.68
N ARG A 212 -22.71 -10.27 2.16
CA ARG A 212 -21.68 -11.31 2.09
C ARG A 212 -20.55 -10.96 1.13
N ILE A 213 -20.86 -10.25 0.04
CA ILE A 213 -19.86 -9.72 -0.89
C ILE A 213 -19.01 -8.65 -0.20
N ASP A 214 -19.66 -7.75 0.54
CA ASP A 214 -18.96 -6.65 1.21
C ASP A 214 -18.20 -7.11 2.46
N GLU A 215 -18.67 -8.15 3.15
CA GLU A 215 -17.87 -8.84 4.18
C GLU A 215 -16.57 -9.41 3.60
N ALA A 216 -16.61 -10.02 2.41
CA ALA A 216 -15.40 -10.52 1.76
C ALA A 216 -14.44 -9.37 1.37
N SER A 217 -14.98 -8.25 0.86
CA SER A 217 -14.21 -7.04 0.55
C SER A 217 -13.60 -6.41 1.81
N TYR A 218 -14.37 -6.36 2.89
CA TYR A 218 -13.92 -5.92 4.20
C TYR A 218 -12.73 -6.76 4.72
N VAL A 219 -12.86 -8.09 4.70
CA VAL A 219 -11.80 -9.01 5.13
C VAL A 219 -10.53 -8.82 4.27
N ARG A 220 -10.68 -8.65 2.96
CA ARG A 220 -9.55 -8.39 2.07
C ARG A 220 -8.80 -7.11 2.43
N THR A 221 -9.52 -6.06 2.80
CA THR A 221 -8.93 -4.72 3.02
C THR A 221 -8.41 -4.57 4.44
N ILE A 222 -9.17 -5.03 5.45
CA ILE A 222 -8.90 -4.81 6.88
C ILE A 222 -8.16 -5.99 7.52
N GLY A 223 -8.24 -7.18 6.91
CA GLY A 223 -7.49 -8.35 7.33
C GLY A 223 -8.16 -9.19 8.42
N GLN A 224 -9.37 -8.80 8.89
CA GLN A 224 -10.12 -9.53 9.92
C GLN A 224 -11.61 -9.56 9.59
N LYS A 225 -12.34 -10.52 10.19
CA LYS A 225 -13.80 -10.59 10.02
C LYS A 225 -14.48 -9.42 10.71
N PRO A 226 -15.57 -8.88 10.12
CA PRO A 226 -16.33 -7.81 10.76
C PRO A 226 -16.95 -8.31 12.07
N GLY A 227 -16.82 -7.48 13.12
CA GLY A 227 -17.54 -7.64 14.37
C GLY A 227 -18.89 -6.93 14.35
N LYS A 228 -19.44 -6.61 15.52
CA LYS A 228 -20.62 -5.72 15.59
C LYS A 228 -20.15 -4.32 15.21
N MET A 229 -20.66 -3.79 14.07
CA MET A 229 -20.27 -2.49 13.56
C MET A 229 -20.79 -1.37 14.48
N GLY A 230 -19.90 -0.41 14.77
CA GLY A 230 -20.24 0.80 15.52
C GLY A 230 -20.64 1.96 14.63
N GLU A 231 -21.02 3.07 15.27
CA GLU A 231 -21.26 4.33 14.56
C GLU A 231 -19.99 4.82 13.88
N LEU A 232 -20.17 5.59 12.82
CA LEU A 232 -19.12 6.17 12.00
C LEU A 232 -18.85 7.64 12.40
N PRO A 233 -17.95 7.91 13.35
CA PRO A 233 -17.60 9.28 13.65
C PRO A 233 -16.73 9.88 12.55
N LEU A 234 -16.87 11.19 12.33
CA LEU A 234 -15.98 11.95 11.44
C LEU A 234 -14.77 12.42 12.24
N PHE A 235 -13.60 11.80 11.97
CA PHE A 235 -12.33 12.18 12.59
C PHE A 235 -11.50 13.05 11.67
N GLY A 236 -10.82 14.05 12.24
CA GLY A 236 -9.91 14.92 11.52
C GLY A 236 -10.48 16.30 11.25
N ALA A 237 -9.59 17.27 11.09
CA ALA A 237 -9.96 18.65 10.79
C ALA A 237 -9.84 18.89 9.28
N LEU A 238 -10.92 19.29 8.66
CA LEU A 238 -10.91 19.78 7.29
C LEU A 238 -10.39 21.22 7.24
N PRO A 239 -9.79 21.65 6.10
CA PRO A 239 -9.50 23.05 5.84
C PRO A 239 -10.76 23.92 5.90
N ALA A 240 -10.57 25.22 6.11
CA ALA A 240 -11.69 26.15 6.22
C ALA A 240 -12.39 26.40 4.87
N SER A 241 -11.65 26.26 3.75
CA SER A 241 -12.20 26.48 2.41
C SER A 241 -11.63 25.48 1.38
N GLU A 242 -12.31 25.42 0.22
CA GLU A 242 -11.86 24.64 -0.94
C GLU A 242 -10.50 25.12 -1.45
N GLU A 243 -10.29 26.43 -1.48
CA GLU A 243 -9.04 27.04 -1.94
C GLU A 243 -7.86 26.64 -1.06
N GLU A 244 -8.05 26.61 0.27
CA GLU A 244 -7.05 26.13 1.22
C GLU A 244 -6.76 24.64 1.00
N ALA A 245 -7.79 23.84 0.81
CA ALA A 245 -7.63 22.41 0.54
C ALA A 245 -6.83 22.16 -0.75
N VAL A 246 -7.12 22.89 -1.82
CA VAL A 246 -6.39 22.81 -3.10
C VAL A 246 -4.95 23.27 -2.92
N ALA A 247 -4.69 24.35 -2.19
CA ALA A 247 -3.33 24.84 -1.94
C ALA A 247 -2.50 23.81 -1.15
N LEU A 248 -3.08 23.17 -0.14
CA LEU A 248 -2.43 22.09 0.62
C LEU A 248 -2.10 20.90 -0.27
N ALA A 249 -3.05 20.43 -1.08
CA ALA A 249 -2.85 19.30 -1.99
C ALA A 249 -1.75 19.55 -3.02
N MET A 250 -1.72 20.74 -3.63
CA MET A 250 -0.74 21.08 -4.66
C MET A 250 0.69 21.23 -4.14
N ASN A 251 0.87 21.61 -2.85
CA ASN A 251 2.19 21.91 -2.31
C ASN A 251 2.71 20.86 -1.34
N ALA A 252 1.86 20.25 -0.53
CA ALA A 252 2.25 19.37 0.56
C ALA A 252 1.79 17.90 0.38
N GLY A 253 1.06 17.60 -0.68
CA GLY A 253 0.58 16.23 -0.94
C GLY A 253 1.75 15.26 -1.17
N PRO A 254 1.64 14.00 -0.73
CA PRO A 254 2.73 13.02 -0.83
C PRO A 254 3.24 12.80 -2.26
N LEU A 255 2.34 12.79 -3.26
CA LEU A 255 2.73 12.63 -4.67
C LEU A 255 3.57 13.79 -5.19
N GLN A 256 3.24 15.03 -4.78
CA GLN A 256 3.98 16.25 -5.15
C GLN A 256 5.38 16.25 -4.51
N VAL A 257 5.46 15.85 -3.25
CA VAL A 257 6.72 15.70 -2.53
C VAL A 257 7.59 14.63 -3.20
N SER A 258 7.02 13.48 -3.55
CA SER A 258 7.70 12.42 -4.29
C SER A 258 8.23 12.93 -5.64
N ALA A 259 7.39 13.63 -6.43
CA ALA A 259 7.79 14.19 -7.72
C ALA A 259 8.91 15.22 -7.59
N GLN A 260 8.88 16.08 -6.55
CA GLN A 260 9.93 17.06 -6.29
C GLN A 260 11.30 16.39 -6.00
N TYR A 261 11.31 15.32 -5.20
CA TYR A 261 12.52 14.57 -4.93
C TYR A 261 13.01 13.81 -6.18
N ARG A 262 12.12 13.35 -7.06
CA ARG A 262 12.50 12.75 -8.35
C ARG A 262 13.17 13.76 -9.28
N ILE A 263 12.76 15.04 -9.28
CA ILE A 263 13.46 16.12 -9.99
C ILE A 263 14.86 16.30 -9.40
N THR A 264 14.97 16.30 -8.08
CA THR A 264 16.27 16.42 -7.38
C THR A 264 17.19 15.26 -7.74
N ALA A 265 16.68 14.02 -7.74
CA ALA A 265 17.42 12.83 -8.15
C ALA A 265 17.90 12.93 -9.61
N ALA A 266 17.03 13.34 -10.53
CA ALA A 266 17.37 13.53 -11.93
C ALA A 266 18.43 14.62 -12.14
N SER A 267 18.38 15.70 -11.34
CA SER A 267 19.38 16.78 -11.39
C SER A 267 20.77 16.27 -10.95
N TYR A 268 20.85 15.44 -9.92
CA TYR A 268 22.11 14.78 -9.56
C TYR A 268 22.52 13.73 -10.60
N GLY A 269 21.57 13.11 -11.32
CA GLY A 269 21.84 12.25 -12.46
C GLY A 269 22.59 12.97 -13.58
N VAL A 270 22.28 14.26 -13.85
CA VAL A 270 23.06 15.08 -14.79
C VAL A 270 24.51 15.23 -14.32
N ASN A 271 24.73 15.46 -13.01
CA ASN A 271 26.09 15.56 -12.45
C ASN A 271 26.83 14.22 -12.56
N SER A 272 26.14 13.10 -12.31
CA SER A 272 26.70 11.76 -12.49
C SER A 272 27.12 11.48 -13.95
N ALA A 273 26.28 11.86 -14.92
CA ALA A 273 26.60 11.76 -16.34
C ALA A 273 27.78 12.67 -16.73
N THR A 274 27.82 13.91 -16.22
CA THR A 274 28.91 14.85 -16.48
C THR A 274 30.24 14.35 -15.92
N ALA A 275 30.24 13.61 -14.83
CA ALA A 275 31.43 13.01 -14.22
C ALA A 275 32.17 12.04 -15.16
N ALA A 276 31.50 11.50 -16.18
CA ALA A 276 32.13 10.67 -17.22
C ALA A 276 33.16 11.42 -18.07
N LEU A 277 33.09 12.74 -18.14
CA LEU A 277 34.06 13.61 -18.83
C LEU A 277 35.28 13.98 -17.95
N LEU A 278 35.26 13.64 -16.68
CA LEU A 278 36.27 14.07 -15.70
C LEU A 278 37.29 12.95 -15.42
N PRO A 279 38.50 13.28 -15.00
CA PRO A 279 39.55 12.33 -14.65
C PRO A 279 39.04 11.32 -13.59
N GLN A 280 39.57 10.09 -13.67
CA GLN A 280 39.41 9.04 -12.66
C GLN A 280 40.77 8.64 -12.12
N VAL A 281 40.90 8.50 -10.80
CA VAL A 281 42.13 8.13 -10.12
C VAL A 281 41.85 6.92 -9.22
N ASN A 282 42.60 5.85 -9.46
CA ASN A 282 42.52 4.61 -8.71
C ASN A 282 43.88 4.25 -8.13
N LEU A 283 43.92 3.79 -6.89
CA LEU A 283 45.06 3.13 -6.29
C LEU A 283 44.85 1.63 -6.40
N VAL A 284 45.79 0.92 -7.03
CA VAL A 284 45.72 -0.51 -7.25
C VAL A 284 46.89 -1.22 -6.63
N GLY A 285 46.65 -2.03 -5.60
CA GLY A 285 47.61 -3.00 -5.09
C GLY A 285 47.42 -4.36 -5.74
N PHE A 286 48.47 -5.05 -6.10
CA PHE A 286 48.37 -6.34 -6.75
C PHE A 286 49.50 -7.31 -6.36
N ILE A 287 49.14 -8.60 -6.35
CA ILE A 287 50.05 -9.74 -6.24
C ILE A 287 49.69 -10.67 -7.38
N GLN A 288 50.65 -10.93 -8.25
CA GLN A 288 50.48 -11.78 -9.44
C GLN A 288 51.53 -12.88 -9.47
N GLN A 289 51.09 -14.08 -9.71
CA GLN A 289 51.94 -15.25 -9.97
C GLN A 289 51.64 -15.76 -11.36
N GLN A 290 52.70 -16.01 -12.14
CA GLN A 290 52.61 -16.52 -13.51
C GLN A 290 53.57 -17.66 -13.67
N PHE A 291 53.12 -18.73 -14.34
CA PHE A 291 53.90 -19.93 -14.68
C PHE A 291 53.70 -20.23 -16.16
N ASP A 292 54.77 -20.60 -16.86
CA ASP A 292 54.78 -21.06 -18.26
C ASP A 292 54.03 -20.15 -19.24
N LEU A 293 54.12 -18.82 -19.05
CA LEU A 293 53.32 -17.87 -19.86
C LEU A 293 54.03 -17.43 -21.13
N SER A 294 55.36 -17.24 -21.06
CA SER A 294 56.15 -16.68 -22.18
C SER A 294 57.13 -17.73 -22.77
N VAL A 295 57.71 -18.54 -21.92
CA VAL A 295 58.54 -19.70 -22.29
C VAL A 295 58.28 -20.84 -21.33
N PRO A 296 58.54 -22.13 -21.76
CA PRO A 296 58.39 -23.26 -20.86
C PRO A 296 59.27 -23.11 -19.61
N THR A 297 58.70 -23.41 -18.41
CA THR A 297 59.35 -23.34 -17.09
C THR A 297 59.59 -21.92 -16.57
N ASP A 298 58.98 -20.89 -17.17
CA ASP A 298 59.04 -19.53 -16.67
C ASP A 298 58.16 -19.38 -15.40
N ASN A 299 58.74 -18.86 -14.32
CA ASN A 299 58.04 -18.58 -13.09
C ASN A 299 58.27 -17.11 -12.68
N TYR A 300 57.18 -16.36 -12.65
CA TYR A 300 57.28 -14.91 -12.46
C TYR A 300 56.32 -14.48 -11.35
N ASN A 301 56.88 -13.91 -10.28
CA ASN A 301 56.12 -13.29 -9.18
C ASN A 301 56.26 -11.78 -9.21
N GLN A 302 55.11 -11.12 -9.26
CA GLN A 302 55.08 -9.67 -9.26
C GLN A 302 54.13 -9.16 -8.18
N TYR A 303 54.57 -8.17 -7.41
CA TYR A 303 53.77 -7.48 -6.44
C TYR A 303 54.06 -5.96 -6.51
N GLY A 304 53.05 -5.17 -6.27
CA GLY A 304 53.25 -3.72 -6.35
C GLY A 304 52.01 -2.93 -6.03
N VAL A 305 52.23 -1.62 -5.98
CA VAL A 305 51.17 -0.61 -5.85
C VAL A 305 51.27 0.33 -7.04
N ARG A 306 50.17 0.63 -7.68
CA ARG A 306 50.10 1.49 -8.85
C ARG A 306 49.02 2.55 -8.64
N LEU A 307 49.40 3.83 -8.82
CA LEU A 307 48.45 4.92 -8.96
C LEU A 307 48.13 5.09 -10.44
N GLN A 308 46.84 4.92 -10.79
CA GLN A 308 46.39 5.02 -12.16
C GLN A 308 45.42 6.19 -12.31
N ALA A 309 45.78 7.17 -13.12
CA ALA A 309 44.93 8.27 -13.51
C ALA A 309 44.50 8.06 -14.99
N THR A 310 43.19 8.11 -15.24
CA THR A 310 42.65 8.00 -16.60
C THR A 310 41.82 9.24 -16.88
N VAL A 311 42.19 9.96 -17.97
CA VAL A 311 41.46 11.14 -18.44
C VAL A 311 40.81 10.78 -19.77
N PRO A 312 39.49 10.68 -19.84
CA PRO A 312 38.80 10.46 -21.10
C PRO A 312 38.85 11.74 -21.95
N ILE A 313 39.45 11.66 -23.14
CA ILE A 313 39.54 12.82 -24.04
C ILE A 313 38.38 12.79 -25.03
N TYR A 314 38.12 11.66 -25.64
CA TYR A 314 37.03 11.46 -26.61
C TYR A 314 36.59 9.99 -26.61
N GLN A 315 35.30 9.74 -26.43
CA GLN A 315 34.70 8.40 -26.34
C GLN A 315 33.54 8.29 -27.33
N ASN A 316 33.79 8.58 -28.59
CA ASN A 316 32.82 8.49 -29.72
C ASN A 316 31.57 9.37 -29.52
N GLY A 317 31.58 10.34 -28.61
CA GLY A 317 30.47 11.28 -28.38
C GLY A 317 29.32 10.75 -27.56
N SER A 318 29.39 9.52 -27.04
CA SER A 318 28.33 8.89 -26.25
C SER A 318 28.06 9.62 -24.94
N GLU A 319 29.11 10.16 -24.30
CA GLU A 319 29.03 10.89 -23.02
C GLU A 319 28.22 12.17 -23.17
N TRP A 320 28.43 12.89 -24.25
CA TRP A 320 27.67 14.11 -24.55
C TRP A 320 26.19 13.81 -24.78
N SER A 321 25.89 12.69 -25.43
CA SER A 321 24.53 12.21 -25.63
C SER A 321 23.87 11.83 -24.31
N GLN A 322 24.58 11.12 -23.41
CA GLN A 322 24.08 10.74 -22.08
C GLN A 322 23.81 11.98 -21.22
N ILE A 323 24.64 13.01 -21.28
CA ILE A 323 24.40 14.27 -20.56
C ILE A 323 23.16 14.98 -21.11
N ARG A 324 22.97 15.04 -22.44
CA ARG A 324 21.74 15.60 -23.03
C ARG A 324 20.52 14.79 -22.59
N GLN A 325 20.58 13.47 -22.66
CA GLN A 325 19.50 12.58 -22.20
C GLN A 325 19.16 12.82 -20.71
N ALA A 326 20.16 12.97 -19.83
CA ALA A 326 19.93 13.26 -18.42
C ALA A 326 19.28 14.64 -18.21
N LYS A 327 19.62 15.65 -19.03
CA LYS A 327 18.95 16.96 -18.99
C LYS A 327 17.50 16.89 -19.42
N GLU A 328 17.20 16.15 -20.48
CA GLU A 328 15.81 15.94 -20.94
C GLU A 328 14.99 15.18 -19.87
N LEU A 329 15.60 14.23 -19.15
CA LEU A 329 14.96 13.58 -18.02
C LEU A 329 14.55 14.57 -16.92
N VAL A 330 15.37 15.58 -16.62
CA VAL A 330 14.99 16.66 -15.67
C VAL A 330 13.79 17.43 -16.20
N GLY A 331 13.76 17.75 -17.50
CA GLY A 331 12.61 18.39 -18.15
C GLY A 331 11.35 17.55 -18.03
N GLN A 332 11.45 16.24 -18.32
CA GLN A 332 10.35 15.29 -18.14
C GLN A 332 9.82 15.29 -16.69
N ARG A 333 10.71 15.19 -15.68
CA ARG A 333 10.31 15.15 -14.27
C ARG A 333 9.63 16.45 -13.81
N ARG A 334 10.00 17.60 -14.37
CA ARG A 334 9.30 18.87 -14.10
C ARG A 334 7.87 18.85 -14.64
N SER A 335 7.69 18.37 -15.86
CA SER A 335 6.36 18.23 -16.46
C SER A 335 5.48 17.22 -15.70
N GLU A 336 6.07 16.15 -15.19
CA GLU A 336 5.37 15.17 -14.30
C GLU A 336 4.91 15.82 -12.99
N LEU A 337 5.73 16.70 -12.36
CA LEU A 337 5.32 17.45 -11.19
C LEU A 337 4.14 18.39 -11.48
N ASP A 338 4.18 19.11 -12.60
CA ASP A 338 3.08 20.00 -13.01
C ASP A 338 1.80 19.21 -13.29
N SER A 339 1.91 18.03 -13.90
CA SER A 339 0.79 17.11 -14.10
C SER A 339 0.23 16.62 -12.76
N ALA A 340 1.09 16.20 -11.82
CA ALA A 340 0.70 15.74 -10.49
C ALA A 340 -0.02 16.85 -9.70
N ARG A 341 0.43 18.11 -9.79
CA ARG A 341 -0.22 19.25 -9.15
C ARG A 341 -1.64 19.49 -9.69
N ARG A 342 -1.80 19.47 -11.02
CA ARG A 342 -3.11 19.62 -11.65
C ARG A 342 -4.06 18.49 -11.29
N GLN A 343 -3.56 17.26 -11.25
CA GLN A 343 -4.33 16.10 -10.83
C GLN A 343 -4.77 16.21 -9.37
N ALA A 344 -3.88 16.65 -8.47
CA ALA A 344 -4.22 16.85 -7.06
C ALA A 344 -5.31 17.94 -6.89
N ALA A 345 -5.18 19.07 -7.59
CA ALA A 345 -6.19 20.11 -7.59
C ALA A 345 -7.56 19.57 -8.04
N GLN A 346 -7.62 18.86 -9.16
CA GLN A 346 -8.85 18.24 -9.66
C GLN A 346 -9.43 17.24 -8.65
N THR A 347 -8.62 16.37 -8.06
CA THR A 347 -9.05 15.36 -7.09
C THR A 347 -9.68 16.03 -5.87
N VAL A 348 -9.03 17.05 -5.31
CA VAL A 348 -9.52 17.74 -4.12
C VAL A 348 -10.78 18.55 -4.41
N ILE A 349 -10.85 19.28 -5.53
CA ILE A 349 -12.07 19.99 -5.95
C ILE A 349 -13.22 18.99 -6.08
N THR A 350 -13.01 17.86 -6.73
CA THR A 350 -14.05 16.82 -6.88
C THR A 350 -14.49 16.27 -5.53
N ALA A 351 -13.54 15.93 -4.64
CA ALA A 351 -13.84 15.42 -3.30
C ALA A 351 -14.60 16.46 -2.46
N TRP A 352 -14.21 17.74 -2.53
CA TRP A 352 -14.87 18.83 -1.82
C TRP A 352 -16.31 19.04 -2.28
N ARG A 353 -16.54 19.08 -3.59
CA ARG A 353 -17.90 19.22 -4.16
C ARG A 353 -18.77 18.02 -3.84
N ASN A 354 -18.21 16.81 -3.83
CA ASN A 354 -18.92 15.61 -3.39
C ASN A 354 -19.32 15.71 -1.90
N LEU A 355 -18.44 16.24 -1.05
CA LEU A 355 -18.70 16.44 0.36
C LEU A 355 -19.85 17.44 0.58
N ASP A 356 -19.84 18.59 -0.10
CA ASP A 356 -20.92 19.59 -0.01
C ASP A 356 -22.25 19.04 -0.52
N SER A 357 -22.22 18.33 -1.64
CA SER A 357 -23.40 17.64 -2.18
C SER A 357 -23.94 16.58 -1.20
N ALA A 358 -23.05 15.77 -0.60
CA ALA A 358 -23.45 14.74 0.35
C ALA A 358 -24.07 15.34 1.62
N ARG A 359 -23.52 16.43 2.16
CA ARG A 359 -24.12 17.18 3.29
C ARG A 359 -25.53 17.66 2.98
N SER A 360 -25.72 18.26 1.82
CA SER A 360 -27.03 18.76 1.38
C SER A 360 -28.03 17.64 1.19
N ARG A 361 -27.59 16.49 0.60
CA ARG A 361 -28.42 15.29 0.42
C ARG A 361 -28.86 14.68 1.75
N VAL A 362 -27.97 14.57 2.74
CA VAL A 362 -28.33 14.07 4.08
C VAL A 362 -29.41 14.94 4.71
N THR A 363 -29.30 16.28 4.62
CA THR A 363 -30.29 17.21 5.14
C THR A 363 -31.65 17.03 4.44
N SER A 364 -31.66 16.96 3.09
CA SER A 364 -32.86 16.82 2.29
C SER A 364 -33.54 15.45 2.50
N PHE A 365 -32.79 14.35 2.49
CA PHE A 365 -33.36 13.03 2.72
C PHE A 365 -33.83 12.83 4.15
N THR A 366 -33.22 13.48 5.14
CA THR A 366 -33.73 13.46 6.52
C THR A 366 -35.10 14.12 6.60
N ALA A 367 -35.30 15.26 5.92
CA ALA A 367 -36.59 15.94 5.84
C ALA A 367 -37.60 15.09 5.06
N GLN A 368 -37.20 14.44 3.96
CA GLN A 368 -38.04 13.56 3.15
C GLN A 368 -38.53 12.35 3.94
N VAL A 369 -37.66 11.67 4.69
CA VAL A 369 -38.06 10.52 5.55
C VAL A 369 -39.14 10.99 6.53
N LYS A 370 -38.91 12.11 7.24
CA LYS A 370 -39.89 12.63 8.19
C LYS A 370 -41.22 12.96 7.53
N ALA A 371 -41.21 13.55 6.34
CA ALA A 371 -42.44 13.90 5.60
C ALA A 371 -43.20 12.62 5.15
N ASN A 372 -42.45 11.61 4.65
CA ASN A 372 -43.04 10.35 4.22
C ASN A 372 -43.60 9.51 5.39
N GLU A 373 -43.01 9.58 6.58
CA GLU A 373 -43.56 8.99 7.81
C GLU A 373 -44.89 9.59 8.17
N VAL A 374 -45.02 10.93 8.12
CA VAL A 374 -46.29 11.64 8.37
C VAL A 374 -47.32 11.32 7.30
N ALA A 375 -46.90 11.32 6.02
CA ALA A 375 -47.80 11.01 4.88
C ALA A 375 -48.33 9.60 4.97
N LEU A 376 -47.47 8.61 5.23
CA LEU A 376 -47.88 7.22 5.41
C LEU A 376 -48.88 7.03 6.53
N ASN A 377 -48.63 7.68 7.68
CA ASN A 377 -49.54 7.63 8.81
C ASN A 377 -50.91 8.23 8.44
N GLY A 378 -50.92 9.36 7.73
CA GLY A 378 -52.17 9.97 7.21
C GLY A 378 -52.92 9.04 6.25
N VAL A 379 -52.22 8.52 5.22
CA VAL A 379 -52.84 7.59 4.24
C VAL A 379 -53.38 6.32 4.90
N ARG A 380 -52.71 5.80 5.92
CA ARG A 380 -53.22 4.65 6.71
C ARG A 380 -54.52 4.96 7.44
N GLN A 381 -54.63 6.15 8.08
CA GLN A 381 -55.84 6.58 8.77
C GLN A 381 -57.00 6.83 7.79
N GLU A 382 -56.72 7.46 6.65
CA GLU A 382 -57.70 7.67 5.57
C GLU A 382 -58.17 6.33 4.96
N ALA A 383 -57.29 5.32 4.82
CA ALA A 383 -57.65 4.00 4.34
C ALA A 383 -58.53 3.21 5.31
N LEU A 384 -58.39 3.45 6.63
CA LEU A 384 -59.27 2.81 7.64
C LEU A 384 -60.71 3.33 7.55
N VAL A 385 -60.92 4.56 7.13
CA VAL A 385 -62.28 5.14 6.93
C VAL A 385 -62.76 5.02 5.48
N GLY A 386 -62.05 4.31 4.61
CA GLY A 386 -62.41 4.03 3.23
C GLY A 386 -62.23 5.17 2.22
N SER A 387 -61.52 6.27 2.60
CA SER A 387 -61.24 7.41 1.71
C SER A 387 -59.99 7.22 0.86
N ARG A 388 -59.19 6.18 1.12
CA ARG A 388 -58.00 5.76 0.34
C ARG A 388 -58.03 4.29 0.05
N THR A 389 -57.34 3.91 -1.02
CA THR A 389 -57.22 2.51 -1.45
C THR A 389 -56.06 1.79 -0.77
N THR A 390 -56.10 0.45 -0.79
CA THR A 390 -54.97 -0.39 -0.37
C THR A 390 -53.72 -0.07 -1.18
N LEU A 391 -53.83 0.24 -2.46
CA LEU A 391 -52.73 0.62 -3.34
C LEU A 391 -52.06 1.91 -2.88
N ASP A 392 -52.84 2.93 -2.40
CA ASP A 392 -52.27 4.16 -1.88
C ASP A 392 -51.38 3.92 -0.65
N VAL A 393 -51.83 3.01 0.25
CA VAL A 393 -51.03 2.63 1.43
C VAL A 393 -49.74 1.93 0.99
N LEU A 394 -49.83 0.96 0.06
CA LEU A 394 -48.66 0.24 -0.45
C LEU A 394 -47.66 1.17 -1.16
N ASN A 395 -48.14 2.20 -1.88
CA ASN A 395 -47.30 3.21 -2.50
C ASN A 395 -46.63 4.10 -1.47
N ALA A 396 -47.36 4.55 -0.43
CA ALA A 396 -46.76 5.36 0.64
C ALA A 396 -45.69 4.59 1.45
N GLU A 397 -45.90 3.27 1.68
CA GLU A 397 -44.88 2.38 2.27
C GLU A 397 -43.63 2.30 1.40
N GLN A 398 -43.80 2.16 0.07
CA GLN A 398 -42.67 2.10 -0.86
C GLN A 398 -41.88 3.43 -0.89
N GLU A 399 -42.59 4.59 -0.85
CA GLU A 399 -41.92 5.90 -0.81
C GLU A 399 -41.14 6.11 0.50
N LEU A 400 -41.67 5.66 1.63
CA LEU A 400 -40.96 5.67 2.90
C LEU A 400 -39.70 4.78 2.85
N LEU A 401 -39.84 3.54 2.36
CA LEU A 401 -38.70 2.65 2.19
C LEU A 401 -37.61 3.28 1.32
N ASN A 402 -37.98 3.82 0.16
CA ASN A 402 -37.04 4.47 -0.77
C ASN A 402 -36.31 5.64 -0.11
N SER A 403 -37.04 6.48 0.64
CA SER A 403 -36.46 7.63 1.33
C SER A 403 -35.50 7.22 2.46
N GLN A 404 -35.79 6.14 3.19
CA GLN A 404 -34.91 5.58 4.22
C GLN A 404 -33.63 5.01 3.61
N VAL A 405 -33.73 4.25 2.52
CA VAL A 405 -32.56 3.71 1.80
C VAL A 405 -31.70 4.86 1.26
N ASN A 406 -32.32 5.90 0.66
CA ASN A 406 -31.61 7.08 0.17
C ASN A 406 -30.87 7.83 1.29
N LEU A 407 -31.47 7.93 2.48
CA LEU A 407 -30.82 8.57 3.64
C LEU A 407 -29.62 7.77 4.10
N ILE A 408 -29.72 6.43 4.18
CA ILE A 408 -28.61 5.57 4.55
C ILE A 408 -27.45 5.71 3.55
N THR A 409 -27.78 5.69 2.25
CA THR A 409 -26.80 5.89 1.17
C THR A 409 -26.14 7.27 1.24
N ALA A 410 -26.93 8.34 1.50
CA ALA A 410 -26.39 9.68 1.62
C ALA A 410 -25.45 9.85 2.83
N ARG A 411 -25.70 9.14 3.93
CA ARG A 411 -24.81 9.12 5.10
C ARG A 411 -23.50 8.40 4.78
N HIS A 412 -23.54 7.29 4.07
CA HIS A 412 -22.36 6.61 3.56
C HIS A 412 -21.53 7.55 2.66
N ASP A 413 -22.17 8.18 1.67
CA ASP A 413 -21.51 9.09 0.74
C ASP A 413 -20.85 10.27 1.46
N LEU A 414 -21.50 10.81 2.49
CA LEU A 414 -20.94 11.87 3.33
C LEU A 414 -19.64 11.43 4.02
N GLN A 415 -19.62 10.23 4.56
CA GLN A 415 -18.43 9.66 5.21
C GLN A 415 -17.28 9.48 4.23
N VAL A 416 -17.54 8.78 3.11
CA VAL A 416 -16.51 8.52 2.11
C VAL A 416 -16.00 9.84 1.51
N ALA A 417 -16.87 10.81 1.23
CA ALA A 417 -16.45 12.11 0.73
C ALA A 417 -15.60 12.89 1.74
N PHE A 418 -15.92 12.84 3.03
CA PHE A 418 -15.14 13.49 4.09
C PHE A 418 -13.70 12.94 4.12
N TYR A 419 -13.53 11.63 4.15
CA TYR A 419 -12.21 11.00 4.18
C TYR A 419 -11.48 11.12 2.83
N SER A 420 -12.21 11.22 1.71
CA SER A 420 -11.62 11.50 0.41
C SER A 420 -10.99 12.89 0.34
N VAL A 421 -11.58 13.89 1.00
CA VAL A 421 -10.94 15.21 1.14
C VAL A 421 -9.69 15.11 1.98
N LEU A 422 -9.73 14.41 3.13
CA LEU A 422 -8.55 14.22 4.00
C LEU A 422 -7.40 13.51 3.27
N SER A 423 -7.70 12.48 2.48
CA SER A 423 -6.72 11.79 1.63
C SER A 423 -6.19 12.72 0.54
N GLY A 424 -7.05 13.48 -0.13
CA GLY A 424 -6.65 14.40 -1.19
C GLY A 424 -5.70 15.51 -0.74
N ILE A 425 -5.77 15.93 0.52
CA ILE A 425 -4.88 16.94 1.11
C ILE A 425 -3.67 16.36 1.84
N GLY A 426 -3.47 15.04 1.80
CA GLY A 426 -2.32 14.40 2.43
C GLY A 426 -2.42 14.26 3.96
N ARG A 427 -3.64 14.23 4.52
CA ARG A 427 -3.88 14.16 5.97
C ARG A 427 -4.54 12.87 6.45
N LEU A 428 -4.76 11.90 5.57
CA LEU A 428 -5.33 10.61 5.94
C LEU A 428 -4.22 9.61 6.32
N THR A 429 -3.51 9.90 7.40
CA THR A 429 -2.43 9.04 7.91
C THR A 429 -2.74 8.53 9.31
N ALA A 430 -2.14 7.40 9.71
CA ALA A 430 -2.29 6.85 11.05
C ALA A 430 -1.90 7.85 12.14
N ARG A 431 -0.87 8.66 11.88
CA ARG A 431 -0.38 9.71 12.78
C ARG A 431 -1.37 10.85 12.93
N THR A 432 -1.92 11.35 11.83
CA THR A 432 -2.87 12.49 11.83
C THR A 432 -4.21 12.08 12.45
N LEU A 433 -4.63 10.84 12.23
CA LEU A 433 -5.86 10.29 12.83
C LEU A 433 -5.67 9.85 14.30
N GLY A 434 -4.45 9.86 14.82
CA GLY A 434 -4.16 9.43 16.19
C GLY A 434 -4.48 7.96 16.44
N LEU A 435 -4.25 7.09 15.45
CA LEU A 435 -4.56 5.66 15.60
C LEU A 435 -3.70 5.02 16.69
N PRO A 436 -4.26 4.09 17.49
CA PRO A 436 -3.54 3.40 18.57
C PRO A 436 -2.65 2.28 18.00
N VAL A 437 -1.61 2.67 17.25
CA VAL A 437 -0.68 1.75 16.59
C VAL A 437 0.77 2.19 16.82
N GLU A 438 1.70 1.25 16.72
CA GLU A 438 3.12 1.58 16.64
C GLU A 438 3.41 2.12 15.23
N PHE A 439 3.86 3.37 15.14
CA PHE A 439 4.17 3.99 13.86
C PHE A 439 5.44 3.40 13.27
N TYR A 440 5.38 3.08 11.98
CA TYR A 440 6.54 2.61 11.24
C TYR A 440 7.64 3.68 11.21
N ASP A 441 8.85 3.31 11.65
CA ASP A 441 10.04 4.17 11.59
C ASP A 441 10.72 4.00 10.23
N GLU A 442 10.54 4.99 9.36
CA GLU A 442 11.11 5.02 8.00
C GLU A 442 12.63 5.20 7.99
N GLU A 443 13.23 5.66 9.10
CA GLU A 443 14.65 5.90 9.17
C GLU A 443 15.45 4.75 9.79
N LYS A 444 14.80 3.86 10.51
CA LYS A 444 15.48 2.78 11.23
C LYS A 444 16.34 1.94 10.28
N TYR A 445 15.74 1.39 9.23
CA TYR A 445 16.45 0.55 8.27
C TYR A 445 17.50 1.35 7.47
N TYR A 446 17.19 2.57 7.06
CA TYR A 446 18.13 3.48 6.39
C TYR A 446 19.43 3.70 7.18
N LYS A 447 19.35 3.94 8.50
CA LYS A 447 20.50 4.11 9.38
C LYS A 447 21.31 2.82 9.54
N GLU A 448 20.64 1.68 9.64
CA GLU A 448 21.30 0.38 9.75
C GLU A 448 22.10 0.03 8.50
N VAL A 449 21.52 0.17 7.32
CA VAL A 449 22.17 -0.25 6.06
C VAL A 449 23.31 0.69 5.66
N GLY A 450 23.25 1.97 5.97
CA GLY A 450 24.29 2.96 5.63
C GLY A 450 25.68 2.59 6.16
N SER A 451 25.75 1.85 7.26
CA SER A 451 27.01 1.41 7.89
C SER A 451 27.44 -0.01 7.48
N ARG A 452 26.60 -0.81 6.84
CA ARG A 452 26.91 -2.20 6.51
C ARG A 452 27.93 -2.31 5.36
N TRP A 453 28.91 -3.17 5.56
CA TRP A 453 29.92 -3.48 4.53
C TRP A 453 29.77 -4.88 3.95
N ILE A 454 29.40 -5.86 4.77
CA ILE A 454 29.32 -7.28 4.43
C ILE A 454 28.11 -7.87 5.17
N GLY A 455 27.47 -8.87 4.57
CA GLY A 455 26.40 -9.64 5.20
C GLY A 455 25.22 -9.90 4.27
N LEU A 456 24.51 -10.98 4.52
CA LEU A 456 23.32 -11.41 3.75
C LEU A 456 22.01 -11.16 4.54
N GLY A 457 22.09 -10.56 5.74
CA GLY A 457 20.94 -10.33 6.61
C GLY A 457 20.11 -9.18 6.11
N GLY A 458 18.91 -9.47 5.64
CA GLY A 458 17.79 -8.53 5.61
C GLY A 458 17.08 -8.58 6.97
N ASP A 459 16.38 -7.50 7.34
CA ASP A 459 15.56 -7.50 8.55
C ASP A 459 14.39 -8.49 8.37
N SER A 460 14.52 -9.68 8.95
CA SER A 460 13.47 -10.71 8.99
C SER A 460 12.44 -10.43 10.10
N SER A 461 12.54 -9.29 10.80
CA SER A 461 11.67 -8.96 11.93
C SER A 461 10.24 -8.54 11.57
N GLY A 462 9.87 -8.63 10.28
CA GLY A 462 8.54 -8.24 9.80
C GLY A 462 7.57 -9.37 9.45
N SER A 463 7.94 -10.63 9.63
CA SER A 463 7.01 -11.74 9.36
C SER A 463 7.24 -12.91 10.31
N LYS A 464 6.62 -12.84 11.49
CA LYS A 464 6.10 -14.08 12.07
C LYS A 464 4.67 -14.23 11.55
N PRO A 465 4.33 -15.42 10.96
CA PRO A 465 2.98 -15.74 10.49
C PRO A 465 1.96 -15.74 11.63
#